data_11654b14cc5589e5f94dcd675edc8814
#
_entry.id   11654b14cc5589e5f94dcd675edc8814
#
_cell.length_a   1.000
_cell.length_b   1.000
_cell.length_c   1.000
_cell.angle_alpha   90.00
_cell.angle_beta   90.00
_cell.angle_gamma   90.00
#
_symmetry.space_group_name_H-M   'P 1'
#
loop_
_entity.id
_entity.type
_entity.pdbx_description
1 polymer ?
#
loop_
_entity_poly.entity_id
_entity_poly.type
_entity_poly.pdbx_seq_one_letter_code
_entity_poly.pdbx_strand_id
1 'polypeptide(L)'
;TIAAEQKIQKVWGDISGRCYVLLNAQDVGQLQSKNAQLMKLLSAEAERGSLEKVFLPTVLFPDQASARANHQAWHNFWNDGRVRELGRNLKMAAIQYGFTEDAFDPFIKSLGAGYAGAPPIPEEYFEMLGITETLEGLIQLSLIPVGKNYRAGDLFERLAPAGLVDIFDADLFNQRLGEFLKTIFFKIAVIVSIGLVLVIFIFFMDWRLSLAVLAPVAF
;
A
#
# COMPACT_ATOMS: atom_id res chain seq x y z
N THR A 1 0.35 -28.74 5.63
CA THR A 1 0.60 -27.30 5.43
C THR A 1 -0.33 -26.72 4.36
N ILE A 2 -0.44 -27.27 3.15
CA ILE A 2 -1.32 -26.78 2.06
C ILE A 2 -2.80 -26.75 2.49
N ALA A 3 -3.29 -27.77 3.19
CA ALA A 3 -4.68 -27.81 3.67
C ALA A 3 -4.98 -26.75 4.74
N ALA A 4 -3.99 -26.37 5.56
CA ALA A 4 -4.13 -25.29 6.54
C ALA A 4 -4.17 -23.93 5.84
N GLU A 5 -3.34 -23.74 4.82
CA GLU A 5 -3.29 -22.54 3.98
C GLU A 5 -4.61 -22.33 3.24
N GLN A 6 -5.14 -23.37 2.59
CA GLN A 6 -6.45 -23.32 1.94
C GLN A 6 -7.59 -22.99 2.92
N LYS A 7 -7.51 -23.47 4.17
CA LYS A 7 -8.49 -23.17 5.20
C LYS A 7 -8.40 -21.70 5.65
N ILE A 8 -7.20 -21.16 5.77
CA ILE A 8 -6.95 -19.75 6.07
C ILE A 8 -7.48 -18.87 4.93
N GLN A 9 -7.15 -19.19 3.69
CA GLN A 9 -7.63 -18.47 2.49
C GLN A 9 -9.15 -18.46 2.40
N LYS A 10 -9.81 -19.56 2.74
CA LYS A 10 -11.28 -19.68 2.72
C LYS A 10 -11.96 -18.80 3.76
N VAL A 11 -11.34 -18.59 4.92
CA VAL A 11 -11.91 -17.83 6.06
C VAL A 11 -11.52 -16.36 6.00
N TRP A 12 -10.26 -16.06 5.64
CA TRP A 12 -9.66 -14.73 5.72
C TRP A 12 -9.44 -14.07 4.35
N GLY A 13 -9.80 -14.77 3.26
CA GLY A 13 -9.51 -14.37 1.90
C GLY A 13 -8.06 -14.71 1.51
N ASP A 14 -7.74 -14.46 0.25
CA ASP A 14 -6.38 -14.69 -0.27
C ASP A 14 -5.43 -13.62 0.28
N ILE A 15 -4.59 -14.05 1.24
CA ILE A 15 -3.56 -13.18 1.85
C ILE A 15 -2.35 -13.06 0.92
N SER A 16 -2.10 -14.05 0.06
CA SER A 16 -0.98 -14.05 -0.88
C SER A 16 -1.16 -13.06 -2.05
N GLY A 17 -2.42 -12.72 -2.37
CA GLY A 17 -2.76 -11.74 -3.41
C GLY A 17 -2.78 -10.29 -2.92
N ARG A 18 -1.94 -9.89 -1.96
CA ARG A 18 -1.91 -8.53 -1.40
C ARG A 18 -0.50 -7.96 -1.38
N CYS A 19 -0.39 -6.72 -1.81
CA CYS A 19 0.81 -5.91 -1.65
C CYS A 19 0.68 -5.06 -0.37
N TYR A 20 1.71 -5.05 0.45
CA TYR A 20 1.79 -4.23 1.66
C TYR A 20 2.52 -2.93 1.34
N VAL A 21 1.91 -1.83 1.69
CA VAL A 21 2.48 -0.50 1.51
C VAL A 21 2.61 0.17 2.86
N LEU A 22 3.83 0.49 3.24
CA LEU A 22 4.18 1.16 4.50
C LEU A 22 4.51 2.62 4.21
N LEU A 23 3.86 3.52 4.93
CA LEU A 23 4.05 4.96 4.82
C LEU A 23 4.43 5.53 6.19
N ASN A 24 5.52 6.29 6.24
CA ASN A 24 6.02 6.95 7.45
C ASN A 24 5.75 8.45 7.36
N ALA A 25 5.31 9.06 8.47
CA ALA A 25 5.07 10.49 8.56
C ALA A 25 5.40 11.01 9.98
N GLN A 26 5.76 12.28 10.10
CA GLN A 26 6.05 12.89 11.40
C GLN A 26 4.78 13.29 12.15
N ASP A 27 3.73 13.66 11.40
CA ASP A 27 2.44 14.07 11.93
C ASP A 27 1.28 13.72 11.00
N VAL A 28 0.05 13.92 11.47
CA VAL A 28 -1.18 13.60 10.72
C VAL A 28 -1.29 14.42 9.42
N GLY A 29 -0.89 15.68 9.43
CA GLY A 29 -0.95 16.53 8.23
C GLY A 29 0.00 16.03 7.12
N GLN A 30 1.22 15.64 7.50
CA GLN A 30 2.17 15.02 6.58
C GLN A 30 1.65 13.67 6.09
N LEU A 31 1.04 12.86 6.97
CA LEU A 31 0.43 11.59 6.61
C LEU A 31 -0.66 11.77 5.56
N GLN A 32 -1.57 12.73 5.76
CA GLN A 32 -2.63 13.06 4.79
C GLN A 32 -2.05 13.50 3.45
N SER A 33 -1.03 14.36 3.46
CA SER A 33 -0.37 14.84 2.23
C SER A 33 0.31 13.71 1.45
N LYS A 34 1.04 12.84 2.14
CA LYS A 34 1.68 11.66 1.52
C LYS A 34 0.64 10.66 0.99
N ASN A 35 -0.45 10.44 1.72
CA ASN A 35 -1.57 9.60 1.25
C ASN A 35 -2.20 10.15 -0.03
N ALA A 36 -2.37 11.47 -0.16
CA ALA A 36 -2.91 12.09 -1.37
C ALA A 36 -1.99 11.90 -2.58
N GLN A 37 -0.67 11.98 -2.39
CA GLN A 37 0.31 11.71 -3.43
C GLN A 37 0.33 10.22 -3.80
N LEU A 38 0.36 9.35 -2.80
CA LEU A 38 0.32 7.90 -2.99
C LEU A 38 -0.94 7.45 -3.72
N MET A 39 -2.11 8.01 -3.39
CA MET A 39 -3.38 7.70 -4.04
C MET A 39 -3.33 7.96 -5.54
N LYS A 40 -2.69 9.04 -5.98
CA LYS A 40 -2.52 9.34 -7.41
C LYS A 40 -1.67 8.29 -8.13
N LEU A 41 -0.57 7.86 -7.49
CA LEU A 41 0.31 6.84 -8.05
C LEU A 41 -0.39 5.48 -8.13
N LEU A 42 -1.04 5.07 -7.05
CA LEU A 42 -1.74 3.78 -6.99
C LEU A 42 -2.98 3.74 -7.87
N SER A 43 -3.69 4.86 -8.05
CA SER A 43 -4.82 4.94 -8.99
C SER A 43 -4.37 4.70 -10.43
N ALA A 44 -3.22 5.24 -10.83
CA ALA A 44 -2.65 4.97 -12.15
C ALA A 44 -2.27 3.49 -12.33
N GLU A 45 -1.82 2.81 -11.27
CA GLU A 45 -1.55 1.37 -11.30
C GLU A 45 -2.84 0.54 -11.35
N ALA A 46 -3.92 1.00 -10.70
CA ALA A 46 -5.23 0.36 -10.80
C ALA A 46 -5.82 0.47 -12.22
N GLU A 47 -5.66 1.62 -12.89
CA GLU A 47 -6.07 1.79 -14.29
C GLU A 47 -5.29 0.87 -15.25
N ARG A 48 -4.04 0.53 -14.93
CA ARG A 48 -3.22 -0.44 -15.67
C ARG A 48 -3.61 -1.90 -15.38
N GLY A 49 -4.50 -2.14 -14.42
CA GLY A 49 -4.88 -3.47 -13.96
C GLY A 49 -3.81 -4.17 -13.11
N SER A 50 -2.80 -3.43 -12.66
CA SER A 50 -1.77 -3.90 -11.73
C SER A 50 -2.32 -4.07 -10.32
N LEU A 51 -3.26 -3.22 -9.92
CA LEU A 51 -3.98 -3.27 -8.65
C LEU A 51 -5.48 -3.38 -8.91
N GLU A 52 -6.25 -4.01 -8.00
CA GLU A 52 -7.71 -4.10 -8.17
C GLU A 52 -8.41 -2.82 -7.72
N LYS A 53 -8.37 -2.57 -6.42
CA LYS A 53 -9.00 -1.40 -5.80
C LYS A 53 -8.03 -0.81 -4.80
N VAL A 54 -7.91 0.51 -4.84
CA VAL A 54 -7.08 1.25 -3.89
C VAL A 54 -7.98 2.00 -2.93
N PHE A 55 -7.82 1.73 -1.65
CA PHE A 55 -8.42 2.51 -0.59
C PHE A 55 -7.33 3.01 0.34
N LEU A 56 -7.24 4.32 0.49
CA LEU A 56 -6.36 5.00 1.43
C LEU A 56 -7.16 5.96 2.30
N PRO A 57 -6.68 6.33 3.48
CA PRO A 57 -7.35 7.29 4.38
C PRO A 57 -7.73 8.61 3.72
N THR A 58 -7.00 9.05 2.69
CA THR A 58 -7.27 10.29 1.95
C THR A 58 -8.65 10.33 1.28
N VAL A 59 -9.30 9.16 1.07
CA VAL A 59 -10.67 9.10 0.54
C VAL A 59 -11.67 9.68 1.54
N LEU A 60 -11.45 9.45 2.84
CA LEU A 60 -12.30 9.96 3.93
C LEU A 60 -11.73 11.25 4.52
N PHE A 61 -10.42 11.35 4.64
CA PHE A 61 -9.69 12.43 5.28
C PHE A 61 -8.69 13.04 4.28
N PRO A 62 -9.17 13.84 3.30
CA PRO A 62 -8.30 14.45 2.30
C PRO A 62 -7.29 15.40 2.94
N ASP A 63 -6.16 15.61 2.28
CA ASP A 63 -5.23 16.65 2.64
C ASP A 63 -5.81 18.06 2.37
N GLN A 64 -5.17 19.10 2.90
CA GLN A 64 -5.65 20.48 2.78
C GLN A 64 -5.84 20.94 1.33
N ALA A 65 -4.96 20.52 0.41
CA ALA A 65 -5.05 20.91 -0.99
C ALA A 65 -6.23 20.23 -1.68
N SER A 66 -6.39 18.92 -1.47
CA SER A 66 -7.51 18.14 -2.01
C SER A 66 -8.84 18.58 -1.42
N ALA A 67 -8.89 18.83 -0.11
CA ALA A 67 -10.12 19.32 0.55
C ALA A 67 -10.54 20.70 0.01
N ARG A 68 -9.59 21.60 -0.22
CA ARG A 68 -9.88 22.90 -0.84
C ARG A 68 -10.39 22.76 -2.27
N ALA A 69 -9.77 21.91 -3.08
CA ALA A 69 -10.21 21.64 -4.44
C ALA A 69 -11.63 21.02 -4.47
N ASN A 70 -11.89 20.06 -3.58
CA ASN A 70 -13.21 19.44 -3.45
C ASN A 70 -14.28 20.46 -3.04
N HIS A 71 -13.96 21.33 -2.07
CA HIS A 71 -14.88 22.39 -1.65
C HIS A 71 -15.16 23.37 -2.80
N GLN A 72 -14.15 23.73 -3.57
CA GLN A 72 -14.34 24.62 -4.71
C GLN A 72 -15.20 23.96 -5.79
N ALA A 73 -14.98 22.68 -6.09
CA ALA A 73 -15.82 21.91 -7.02
C ALA A 73 -17.27 21.81 -6.52
N TRP A 74 -17.46 21.56 -5.21
CA TRP A 74 -18.76 21.56 -4.55
C TRP A 74 -19.48 22.89 -4.68
N HIS A 75 -18.78 23.99 -4.39
CA HIS A 75 -19.34 25.36 -4.48
C HIS A 75 -19.70 25.76 -5.92
N ASN A 76 -18.87 25.34 -6.89
CA ASN A 76 -19.16 25.57 -8.31
C ASN A 76 -20.39 24.77 -8.77
N PHE A 77 -20.55 23.54 -8.25
CA PHE A 77 -21.73 22.72 -8.55
C PHE A 77 -22.99 23.31 -7.90
N TRP A 78 -22.94 23.61 -6.60
CA TRP A 78 -24.07 24.19 -5.84
C TRP A 78 -24.05 25.72 -5.91
N ASN A 79 -24.15 26.26 -7.12
CA ASN A 79 -24.31 27.70 -7.28
C ASN A 79 -25.70 28.16 -6.82
N ASP A 80 -25.88 29.47 -6.61
CA ASP A 80 -27.11 30.08 -6.10
C ASP A 80 -28.37 29.66 -6.89
N GLY A 81 -28.25 29.44 -8.20
CA GLY A 81 -29.37 28.99 -9.04
C GLY A 81 -29.83 27.59 -8.66
N ARG A 82 -28.91 26.64 -8.58
CA ARG A 82 -29.20 25.24 -8.21
C ARG A 82 -29.71 25.10 -6.79
N VAL A 83 -29.12 25.84 -5.85
CA VAL A 83 -29.55 25.84 -4.44
C VAL A 83 -30.97 26.35 -4.32
N ARG A 84 -31.35 27.45 -5.00
CA ARG A 84 -32.71 27.96 -5.00
C ARG A 84 -33.71 27.00 -5.65
N GLU A 85 -33.33 26.37 -6.77
CA GLU A 85 -34.18 25.39 -7.44
C GLU A 85 -34.41 24.15 -6.56
N LEU A 86 -33.35 23.61 -5.97
CA LEU A 86 -33.42 22.47 -5.02
C LEU A 86 -34.31 22.82 -3.82
N GLY A 87 -34.11 24.00 -3.20
CA GLY A 87 -34.93 24.47 -2.07
C GLY A 87 -36.39 24.54 -2.39
N ARG A 88 -36.76 25.07 -3.58
CA ARG A 88 -38.14 25.13 -4.04
C ARG A 88 -38.72 23.72 -4.24
N ASN A 89 -38.00 22.83 -4.91
CA ASN A 89 -38.43 21.46 -5.15
C ASN A 89 -38.61 20.67 -3.86
N LEU A 90 -37.68 20.82 -2.90
CA LEU A 90 -37.78 20.18 -1.59
C LEU A 90 -38.97 20.70 -0.78
N LYS A 91 -39.25 22.01 -0.80
CA LYS A 91 -40.44 22.58 -0.12
C LYS A 91 -41.73 22.02 -0.70
N MET A 92 -41.85 21.96 -2.02
CA MET A 92 -43.04 21.37 -2.66
C MET A 92 -43.21 19.88 -2.31
N ALA A 93 -42.13 19.11 -2.34
CA ALA A 93 -42.17 17.71 -1.96
C ALA A 93 -42.44 17.51 -0.45
N ALA A 94 -41.87 18.34 0.42
CA ALA A 94 -42.08 18.28 1.87
C ALA A 94 -43.58 18.32 2.20
N ILE A 95 -44.31 19.29 1.66
CA ILE A 95 -45.75 19.47 1.88
C ILE A 95 -46.52 18.21 1.42
N GLN A 96 -46.17 17.69 0.25
CA GLN A 96 -46.85 16.51 -0.30
C GLN A 96 -46.66 15.25 0.57
N TYR A 97 -45.54 15.12 1.25
CA TYR A 97 -45.20 13.97 2.10
C TYR A 97 -45.39 14.25 3.61
N GLY A 98 -46.05 15.34 3.98
CA GLY A 98 -46.43 15.65 5.36
C GLY A 98 -45.30 16.22 6.24
N PHE A 99 -44.23 16.70 5.63
CA PHE A 99 -43.16 17.43 6.32
C PHE A 99 -43.55 18.92 6.42
N THR A 100 -42.90 19.63 7.36
CA THR A 100 -43.02 21.09 7.42
C THR A 100 -42.23 21.75 6.28
N GLU A 101 -42.59 22.96 5.87
CA GLU A 101 -41.92 23.67 4.76
C GLU A 101 -40.46 23.92 4.99
N ASP A 102 -40.02 24.04 6.27
CA ASP A 102 -38.68 24.33 6.72
C ASP A 102 -37.85 23.09 7.08
N ALA A 103 -38.42 21.88 6.95
CA ALA A 103 -37.77 20.62 7.34
C ALA A 103 -36.38 20.44 6.73
N PHE A 104 -36.13 20.95 5.53
CA PHE A 104 -34.88 20.81 4.79
C PHE A 104 -34.01 22.09 4.82
N ASP A 105 -34.40 23.15 5.51
CA ASP A 105 -33.62 24.38 5.59
C ASP A 105 -32.22 24.21 6.16
N PRO A 106 -31.97 23.35 7.20
CA PRO A 106 -30.61 23.08 7.65
C PRO A 106 -29.72 22.46 6.56
N PHE A 107 -30.27 21.55 5.76
CA PHE A 107 -29.54 20.95 4.64
C PHE A 107 -29.25 21.99 3.56
N ILE A 108 -30.21 22.81 3.15
CA ILE A 108 -30.00 23.88 2.17
C ILE A 108 -28.92 24.86 2.62
N LYS A 109 -28.94 25.26 3.90
CA LYS A 109 -27.88 26.10 4.47
C LYS A 109 -26.51 25.45 4.43
N SER A 110 -26.42 24.12 4.65
CA SER A 110 -25.15 23.40 4.62
C SER A 110 -24.50 23.36 3.22
N LEU A 111 -25.29 23.46 2.14
CA LEU A 111 -24.76 23.51 0.77
C LEU A 111 -23.93 24.76 0.48
N GLY A 112 -24.25 25.88 1.14
CA GLY A 112 -23.52 27.14 1.03
C GLY A 112 -22.49 27.37 2.16
N ALA A 113 -22.21 26.36 2.98
CA ALA A 113 -21.27 26.50 4.08
C ALA A 113 -19.83 26.80 3.59
N GLY A 114 -19.15 27.71 4.25
CA GLY A 114 -17.77 28.07 3.93
C GLY A 114 -16.79 26.94 4.21
N TYR A 115 -15.61 27.02 3.59
CA TYR A 115 -14.52 26.05 3.82
C TYR A 115 -13.94 26.21 5.22
N ALA A 116 -14.07 25.17 6.04
CA ALA A 116 -13.56 25.13 7.41
C ALA A 116 -12.14 24.51 7.53
N GLY A 117 -11.54 24.12 6.41
CA GLY A 117 -10.29 23.35 6.40
C GLY A 117 -10.52 21.85 6.30
N ALA A 118 -9.46 21.10 5.98
CA ALA A 118 -9.49 19.64 6.05
C ALA A 118 -9.41 19.22 7.53
N PRO A 119 -10.33 18.37 8.00
CA PRO A 119 -10.20 17.83 9.35
C PRO A 119 -8.98 16.90 9.43
N PRO A 120 -8.24 16.89 10.54
CA PRO A 120 -7.25 15.86 10.79
C PRO A 120 -7.94 14.50 10.89
N ILE A 121 -7.17 13.41 10.67
CA ILE A 121 -7.68 12.06 10.95
C ILE A 121 -7.84 11.95 12.47
N PRO A 122 -9.04 11.66 13.01
CA PRO A 122 -9.22 11.47 14.45
C PRO A 122 -8.50 10.20 14.92
N GLU A 123 -7.90 10.24 16.11
CA GLU A 123 -7.12 9.13 16.66
C GLU A 123 -7.95 7.83 16.80
N GLU A 124 -9.25 7.96 17.06
CA GLU A 124 -10.18 6.83 17.17
C GLU A 124 -10.27 5.97 15.88
N TYR A 125 -9.86 6.51 14.72
CA TYR A 125 -9.83 5.77 13.45
C TYR A 125 -8.45 5.20 13.11
N PHE A 126 -7.41 5.48 13.89
CA PHE A 126 -6.04 5.07 13.57
C PHE A 126 -5.92 3.56 13.40
N GLU A 127 -6.41 2.78 14.37
CA GLU A 127 -6.36 1.33 14.29
C GLU A 127 -7.09 0.79 13.05
N MET A 128 -8.29 1.30 12.76
CA MET A 128 -9.08 0.90 11.59
C MET A 128 -8.38 1.24 10.27
N LEU A 129 -7.62 2.32 10.24
CA LEU A 129 -6.90 2.80 9.05
C LEU A 129 -5.47 2.24 8.95
N GLY A 130 -5.08 1.36 9.88
CA GLY A 130 -3.74 0.77 9.93
C GLY A 130 -2.66 1.77 10.32
N ILE A 131 -3.02 2.84 11.06
CA ILE A 131 -2.11 3.88 11.54
C ILE A 131 -1.66 3.53 12.96
N THR A 132 -0.36 3.59 13.20
CA THR A 132 0.24 3.35 14.52
C THR A 132 1.19 4.48 14.87
N GLU A 133 1.10 4.97 16.11
CA GLU A 133 2.05 5.94 16.65
C GLU A 133 3.32 5.24 17.11
N THR A 134 4.46 5.85 16.82
CA THR A 134 5.79 5.40 17.22
C THR A 134 6.58 6.56 17.83
N LEU A 135 7.75 6.27 18.38
CA LEU A 135 8.64 7.32 18.90
C LEU A 135 9.16 8.29 17.81
N GLU A 136 9.12 7.86 16.53
CA GLU A 136 9.62 8.63 15.39
C GLU A 136 8.51 9.30 14.58
N GLY A 137 7.24 9.09 14.96
CA GLY A 137 6.07 9.62 14.27
C GLY A 137 4.99 8.58 14.02
N LEU A 138 4.30 8.71 12.90
CA LEU A 138 3.20 7.84 12.49
C LEU A 138 3.65 6.86 11.40
N ILE A 139 3.25 5.61 11.55
CA ILE A 139 3.41 4.56 10.53
C ILE A 139 2.02 4.12 10.09
N GLN A 140 1.78 4.10 8.79
CA GLN A 140 0.56 3.56 8.21
C GLN A 140 0.88 2.33 7.37
N LEU A 141 0.20 1.23 7.67
CA LEU A 141 0.23 0.00 6.88
C LEU A 141 -1.06 -0.13 6.07
N SER A 142 -0.93 -0.16 4.76
CA SER A 142 -2.06 -0.37 3.84
C SER A 142 -1.89 -1.68 3.08
N LEU A 143 -2.96 -2.48 3.04
CA LEU A 143 -3.03 -3.72 2.29
C LEU A 143 -3.80 -3.48 0.99
N ILE A 144 -3.13 -3.68 -0.14
CA ILE A 144 -3.70 -3.38 -1.44
C ILE A 144 -3.86 -4.69 -2.23
N PRO A 145 -5.10 -5.04 -2.64
CA PRO A 145 -5.34 -6.22 -3.47
C PRO A 145 -4.65 -6.06 -4.82
N VAL A 146 -3.96 -7.11 -5.27
CA VAL A 146 -3.27 -7.11 -6.55
C VAL A 146 -4.22 -7.45 -7.70
N GLY A 147 -4.01 -6.83 -8.85
CA GLY A 147 -4.78 -7.06 -10.07
C GLY A 147 -4.19 -8.18 -10.93
N LYS A 148 -4.87 -8.48 -12.03
CA LYS A 148 -4.47 -9.56 -12.96
C LYS A 148 -3.12 -9.33 -13.64
N ASN A 149 -2.75 -8.06 -13.84
CA ASN A 149 -1.51 -7.66 -14.50
C ASN A 149 -0.41 -7.33 -13.48
N TYR A 150 -0.56 -7.74 -12.23
CA TYR A 150 0.38 -7.44 -11.18
C TYR A 150 1.73 -8.11 -11.39
N ARG A 151 2.77 -7.30 -11.25
CA ARG A 151 4.16 -7.75 -11.16
C ARG A 151 4.84 -6.92 -10.07
N ALA A 152 5.22 -7.56 -8.99
CA ALA A 152 5.79 -6.88 -7.82
C ALA A 152 7.03 -6.05 -8.17
N GLY A 153 7.93 -6.57 -9.02
CA GLY A 153 9.13 -5.86 -9.48
C GLY A 153 8.79 -4.56 -10.22
N ASP A 154 7.83 -4.62 -11.17
CA ASP A 154 7.42 -3.46 -11.97
C ASP A 154 6.75 -2.39 -11.09
N LEU A 155 5.91 -2.80 -10.13
CA LEU A 155 5.29 -1.87 -9.18
C LEU A 155 6.34 -1.19 -8.32
N PHE A 156 7.30 -1.96 -7.79
CA PHE A 156 8.40 -1.44 -6.98
C PHE A 156 9.23 -0.41 -7.77
N GLU A 157 9.62 -0.72 -9.01
CA GLU A 157 10.41 0.20 -9.86
C GLU A 157 9.67 1.51 -10.16
N ARG A 158 8.34 1.48 -10.29
CA ARG A 158 7.53 2.68 -10.55
C ARG A 158 7.27 3.52 -9.30
N LEU A 159 7.16 2.92 -8.13
CA LEU A 159 6.89 3.64 -6.88
C LEU A 159 8.16 4.07 -6.14
N ALA A 160 9.27 3.33 -6.28
CA ALA A 160 10.53 3.63 -5.61
C ALA A 160 11.07 5.05 -5.88
N PRO A 161 11.02 5.60 -7.11
CA PRO A 161 11.52 6.95 -7.38
C PRO A 161 10.78 8.05 -6.61
N ALA A 162 9.54 7.82 -6.19
CA ALA A 162 8.78 8.78 -5.42
C ALA A 162 9.27 8.91 -3.96
N GLY A 163 9.96 7.90 -3.42
CA GLY A 163 10.49 7.91 -2.07
C GLY A 163 9.43 8.09 -0.96
N LEU A 164 8.17 7.80 -1.28
CA LEU A 164 7.04 8.05 -0.39
C LEU A 164 6.76 6.89 0.55
N VAL A 165 7.01 5.67 0.11
CA VAL A 165 6.57 4.43 0.75
C VAL A 165 7.60 3.32 0.63
N ASP A 166 7.58 2.43 1.60
CA ASP A 166 8.20 1.12 1.52
C ASP A 166 7.15 0.10 1.11
N ILE A 167 7.50 -0.77 0.16
CA ILE A 167 6.61 -1.79 -0.37
C ILE A 167 7.14 -3.14 0.06
N PHE A 168 6.27 -3.97 0.60
CA PHE A 168 6.56 -5.36 0.89
C PHE A 168 5.60 -6.26 0.10
N ASP A 169 6.18 -7.17 -0.66
CA ASP A 169 5.49 -8.23 -1.37
C ASP A 169 6.14 -9.56 -1.00
N ALA A 170 5.32 -10.51 -0.53
CA ALA A 170 5.82 -11.77 -0.01
C ALA A 170 6.49 -12.63 -1.09
N ASP A 171 5.95 -12.64 -2.31
CA ASP A 171 6.50 -13.45 -3.41
C ASP A 171 7.83 -12.88 -3.89
N LEU A 172 7.91 -11.56 -4.07
CA LEU A 172 9.16 -10.89 -4.42
C LEU A 172 10.23 -11.06 -3.33
N PHE A 173 9.83 -10.97 -2.06
CA PHE A 173 10.73 -11.21 -0.93
C PHE A 173 11.27 -12.63 -0.93
N ASN A 174 10.40 -13.63 -1.10
CA ASN A 174 10.79 -15.04 -1.14
C ASN A 174 11.71 -15.34 -2.33
N GLN A 175 11.44 -14.77 -3.51
CA GLN A 175 12.28 -14.90 -4.68
C GLN A 175 13.67 -14.31 -4.43
N ARG A 176 13.76 -13.07 -3.93
CA ARG A 176 15.04 -12.42 -3.63
C ARG A 176 15.81 -13.13 -2.52
N LEU A 177 15.11 -13.60 -1.49
CA LEU A 177 15.71 -14.38 -0.42
C LEU A 177 16.30 -15.69 -0.98
N GLY A 178 15.56 -16.38 -1.86
CA GLY A 178 16.04 -17.60 -2.52
C GLY A 178 17.30 -17.36 -3.35
N GLU A 179 17.34 -16.29 -4.13
CA GLU A 179 18.53 -15.90 -4.91
C GLU A 179 19.73 -15.55 -4.02
N PHE A 180 19.48 -14.81 -2.94
CA PHE A 180 20.50 -14.45 -1.96
C PHE A 180 21.06 -15.69 -1.27
N LEU A 181 20.22 -16.58 -0.78
CA LEU A 181 20.64 -17.83 -0.15
C LEU A 181 21.44 -18.70 -1.12
N LYS A 182 20.94 -18.89 -2.36
CA LYS A 182 21.66 -19.64 -3.40
C LYS A 182 23.07 -19.07 -3.63
N THR A 183 23.19 -17.75 -3.70
CA THR A 183 24.48 -17.06 -3.88
C THR A 183 25.41 -17.28 -2.69
N ILE A 184 24.90 -17.21 -1.47
CA ILE A 184 25.70 -17.45 -0.25
C ILE A 184 26.14 -18.92 -0.20
N PHE A 185 25.22 -19.86 -0.40
CA PHE A 185 25.56 -21.29 -0.39
C PHE A 185 26.60 -21.62 -1.43
N PHE A 186 26.48 -21.05 -2.64
CA PHE A 186 27.49 -21.26 -3.68
C PHE A 186 28.87 -20.71 -3.27
N LYS A 187 28.94 -19.50 -2.68
CA LYS A 187 30.18 -18.92 -2.19
C LYS A 187 30.79 -19.79 -1.10
N ILE A 188 30.01 -20.25 -0.12
CA ILE A 188 30.48 -21.13 0.95
C ILE A 188 30.99 -22.45 0.37
N ALA A 189 30.25 -23.07 -0.56
CA ALA A 189 30.67 -24.31 -1.21
C ALA A 189 32.02 -24.16 -1.92
N VAL A 190 32.23 -23.05 -2.64
CA VAL A 190 33.49 -22.77 -3.33
C VAL A 190 34.63 -22.60 -2.31
N ILE A 191 34.41 -21.82 -1.23
CA ILE A 191 35.46 -21.61 -0.18
C ILE A 191 35.85 -22.93 0.49
N VAL A 192 34.82 -23.75 0.86
CA VAL A 192 35.06 -25.06 1.50
C VAL A 192 35.78 -26.01 0.52
N SER A 193 35.36 -26.01 -0.75
CA SER A 193 36.04 -26.84 -1.76
C SER A 193 37.50 -26.48 -1.97
N ILE A 194 37.80 -25.17 -2.05
CA ILE A 194 39.21 -24.68 -2.13
C ILE A 194 39.96 -25.06 -0.87
N GLY A 195 39.39 -24.88 0.30
CA GLY A 195 40.02 -25.27 1.59
C GLY A 195 40.31 -26.76 1.63
N LEU A 196 39.36 -27.61 1.19
CA LEU A 196 39.55 -29.06 1.13
C LEU A 196 40.69 -29.45 0.20
N VAL A 197 40.75 -28.86 -1.01
CA VAL A 197 41.83 -29.08 -1.97
C VAL A 197 43.18 -28.71 -1.38
N LEU A 198 43.28 -27.55 -0.70
CA LEU A 198 44.51 -27.11 -0.07
C LEU A 198 44.96 -28.06 1.06
N VAL A 199 44.03 -28.49 1.91
CA VAL A 199 44.34 -29.44 3.00
C VAL A 199 44.85 -30.77 2.42
N ILE A 200 44.19 -31.31 1.40
CA ILE A 200 44.64 -32.55 0.73
C ILE A 200 46.00 -32.36 0.11
N PHE A 201 46.26 -31.23 -0.54
CA PHE A 201 47.54 -30.92 -1.16
C PHE A 201 48.68 -30.83 -0.13
N ILE A 202 48.42 -30.16 1.01
CA ILE A 202 49.41 -30.05 2.11
C ILE A 202 49.67 -31.41 2.74
N PHE A 203 48.63 -32.24 2.90
CA PHE A 203 48.77 -33.54 3.56
C PHE A 203 49.54 -34.54 2.72
N PHE A 204 49.32 -34.62 1.43
CA PHE A 204 50.02 -35.58 0.57
C PHE A 204 51.34 -35.06 0.00
N MET A 205 51.55 -33.75 -0.04
CA MET A 205 52.74 -33.11 -0.65
C MET A 205 53.10 -33.61 -2.05
N ASP A 206 52.19 -34.37 -2.69
CA ASP A 206 52.30 -34.92 -4.04
C ASP A 206 51.00 -34.62 -4.82
N TRP A 207 51.16 -33.88 -5.91
CA TRP A 207 50.01 -33.45 -6.73
C TRP A 207 49.28 -34.62 -7.41
N ARG A 208 49.96 -35.71 -7.73
CA ARG A 208 49.38 -36.88 -8.35
C ARG A 208 48.48 -37.67 -7.40
N LEU A 209 48.94 -37.84 -6.17
CA LEU A 209 48.16 -38.47 -5.11
C LEU A 209 46.98 -37.59 -4.69
N SER A 210 47.15 -36.29 -4.62
CA SER A 210 46.07 -35.35 -4.31
C SER A 210 44.96 -35.38 -5.37
N LEU A 211 45.32 -35.43 -6.67
CA LEU A 211 44.35 -35.57 -7.76
C LEU A 211 43.63 -36.92 -7.73
N ALA A 212 44.33 -38.02 -7.41
CA ALA A 212 43.69 -39.32 -7.32
C ALA A 212 42.65 -39.41 -6.22
N VAL A 213 42.89 -38.73 -5.07
CA VAL A 213 41.95 -38.66 -3.94
C VAL A 213 40.76 -37.73 -4.25
N LEU A 214 40.97 -36.65 -5.03
CA LEU A 214 39.91 -35.72 -5.40
C LEU A 214 39.02 -36.22 -6.55
N ALA A 215 39.49 -37.13 -7.40
CA ALA A 215 38.76 -37.63 -8.55
C ALA A 215 37.34 -38.17 -8.19
N PRO A 216 37.13 -38.96 -7.11
CA PRO A 216 35.81 -39.45 -6.75
C PRO A 216 34.86 -38.36 -6.24
N VAL A 217 35.36 -37.19 -5.80
CA VAL A 217 34.57 -36.09 -5.28
C VAL A 217 34.08 -35.14 -6.42
N ALA A 218 34.76 -35.22 -7.57
CA ALA A 218 34.46 -34.39 -8.74
C ALA A 218 33.40 -35.03 -9.69
N PHE A 219 33.06 -36.28 -9.44
CA PHE A 219 32.02 -37.04 -10.14
C PHE A 219 30.82 -37.28 -9.23
#